data_80d671179c93c56cd5a354c54d5beb2f
#
_entry.id   80d671179c93c56cd5a354c54d5beb2f
#
_cell.length_a   1.000
_cell.length_b   1.000
_cell.length_c   1.000
_cell.angle_alpha   90.00
_cell.angle_beta   90.00
_cell.angle_gamma   90.00
#
_symmetry.space_group_name_H-M   'P 1'
#
loop_
_entity.id
_entity.type
_entity.pdbx_description
1 polymer ?
#
loop_
_entity_poly.entity_id
_entity_poly.type
_entity_poly.pdbx_seq_one_letter_code
_entity_poly.pdbx_strand_id
1 'polypeptide(L)'
;MRFSELSKASQGMISLCREINFGIVMDIDVVNGEPRATSSTRKRTYIRLDRPAEATAKAEEYDFTLCAQQEQFIRRIQALGNGRIASLEVRDGRPANISIEEVVPML
;
A
#
# COMPACT_ATOMS: atom_id res chain seq x y z
N MET A 1 5.18 10.95 -11.60
CA MET A 1 4.51 9.64 -11.82
C MET A 1 3.02 9.81 -11.58
N ARG A 2 2.21 9.40 -12.52
CA ARG A 2 0.76 9.53 -12.43
C ARG A 2 0.13 8.18 -12.09
N PHE A 3 -1.00 8.23 -11.38
CA PHE A 3 -1.73 7.03 -10.96
C PHE A 3 -2.07 6.13 -12.15
N SER A 4 -2.52 6.73 -13.26
CA SER A 4 -2.90 5.96 -14.45
C SER A 4 -1.72 5.22 -15.11
N GLU A 5 -0.49 5.60 -14.81
CA GLU A 5 0.71 4.94 -15.35
C GLU A 5 1.07 3.66 -14.59
N LEU A 6 0.46 3.44 -13.43
CA LEU A 6 0.73 2.26 -12.61
C LEU A 6 0.01 1.03 -13.16
N SER A 7 0.54 -0.15 -12.83
CA SER A 7 -0.19 -1.40 -13.06
C SER A 7 -1.48 -1.41 -12.26
N LYS A 8 -2.44 -2.23 -12.66
CA LYS A 8 -3.71 -2.35 -11.94
C LYS A 8 -3.49 -2.82 -10.50
N ALA A 9 -2.53 -3.70 -10.29
CA ALA A 9 -2.20 -4.17 -8.94
C ALA A 9 -1.70 -3.02 -8.06
N SER A 10 -0.79 -2.19 -8.57
CA SER A 10 -0.28 -1.03 -7.86
C SER A 10 -1.36 0.02 -7.63
N GLN A 11 -2.22 0.26 -8.63
CA GLN A 11 -3.36 1.16 -8.47
C GLN A 11 -4.28 0.66 -7.35
N GLY A 12 -4.55 -0.64 -7.32
CA GLY A 12 -5.37 -1.25 -6.28
C GLY A 12 -4.80 -1.04 -4.88
N MET A 13 -3.48 -1.15 -4.73
CA MET A 13 -2.83 -0.94 -3.45
C MET A 13 -2.90 0.52 -2.99
N ILE A 14 -2.68 1.46 -3.90
CA ILE A 14 -2.81 2.89 -3.61
C ILE A 14 -4.26 3.21 -3.21
N SER A 15 -5.23 2.65 -3.92
CA SER A 15 -6.66 2.83 -3.61
C SER A 15 -7.02 2.23 -2.25
N LEU A 16 -6.46 1.07 -1.92
CA LEU A 16 -6.68 0.44 -0.61
C LEU A 16 -6.17 1.33 0.52
N CYS A 17 -5.01 1.94 0.36
CA CYS A 17 -4.47 2.88 1.36
C CYS A 17 -5.44 4.05 1.57
N ARG A 18 -6.01 4.59 0.50
CA ARG A 18 -6.97 5.69 0.59
C ARG A 18 -8.25 5.26 1.30
N GLU A 19 -8.71 4.05 1.04
CA GLU A 19 -9.89 3.49 1.69
C GLU A 19 -9.67 3.28 3.19
N ILE A 20 -8.50 2.76 3.56
CA ILE A 20 -8.15 2.50 4.97
C ILE A 20 -8.00 3.81 5.74
N ASN A 21 -7.36 4.81 5.14
CA ASN A 21 -7.01 6.10 5.71
C ASN A 21 -5.99 6.00 6.86
N PHE A 22 -6.31 5.30 7.96
CA PHE A 22 -5.39 5.04 9.07
C PHE A 22 -5.46 3.56 9.41
N GLY A 23 -4.34 2.87 9.33
CA GLY A 23 -4.31 1.46 9.64
C GLY A 23 -3.05 0.77 9.15
N ILE A 24 -3.17 -0.52 8.93
CA ILE A 24 -2.05 -1.35 8.52
C ILE A 24 -2.54 -2.47 7.60
N VAL A 25 -1.76 -2.78 6.58
CA VAL A 25 -1.97 -3.97 5.74
C VAL A 25 -0.83 -4.93 6.00
N MET A 26 -1.14 -6.19 6.23
CA MET A 26 -0.15 -7.21 6.58
C MET A 26 -0.10 -8.31 5.52
N ASP A 27 1.09 -8.86 5.33
CA ASP A 27 1.34 -10.02 4.46
C ASP A 27 0.95 -9.79 3.00
N ILE A 28 1.68 -8.89 2.36
CA ILE A 28 1.51 -8.61 0.94
C ILE A 28 2.67 -9.24 0.17
N ASP A 29 2.38 -10.08 -0.80
CA ASP A 29 3.42 -10.61 -1.69
C ASP A 29 3.79 -9.56 -2.73
N VAL A 30 5.05 -9.55 -3.10
CA VAL A 30 5.56 -8.76 -4.23
C VAL A 30 6.10 -9.73 -5.26
N VAL A 31 5.55 -9.70 -6.46
CA VAL A 31 5.94 -10.58 -7.57
C VAL A 31 6.19 -9.71 -8.79
N ASN A 32 7.41 -9.79 -9.33
CA ASN A 32 7.83 -8.98 -10.46
C ASN A 32 7.58 -7.48 -10.26
N GLY A 33 7.84 -7.00 -9.03
CA GLY A 33 7.66 -5.60 -8.69
C GLY A 33 6.23 -5.17 -8.49
N GLU A 34 5.28 -6.11 -8.41
CA GLU A 34 3.86 -5.81 -8.23
C GLU A 34 3.32 -6.39 -6.92
N PRO A 35 2.52 -5.62 -6.19
CA PRO A 35 1.93 -6.11 -4.95
C PRO A 35 0.78 -7.07 -5.24
N ARG A 36 0.68 -8.13 -4.43
CA ARG A 36 -0.40 -9.11 -4.53
C ARG A 36 -0.95 -9.45 -3.17
N ALA A 37 -2.27 -9.44 -3.06
CA ALA A 37 -2.95 -9.99 -1.90
C ALA A 37 -2.97 -11.52 -1.99
N THR A 38 -2.78 -12.16 -0.85
CA THR A 38 -2.87 -13.62 -0.72
C THR A 38 -3.96 -13.96 0.30
N SER A 39 -4.17 -15.25 0.56
CA SER A 39 -5.12 -15.68 1.60
C SER A 39 -4.70 -15.22 3.00
N SER A 40 -3.42 -14.86 3.17
CA SER A 40 -2.88 -14.37 4.43
C SER A 40 -2.91 -12.85 4.57
N THR A 41 -3.19 -12.13 3.49
CA THR A 41 -3.22 -10.68 3.51
C THR A 41 -4.39 -10.18 4.35
N ARG A 42 -4.10 -9.31 5.30
CA ARG A 42 -5.10 -8.75 6.21
C ARG A 42 -4.93 -7.26 6.32
N LYS A 43 -6.03 -6.58 6.54
CA LYS A 43 -6.00 -5.14 6.84
C LYS A 43 -6.56 -4.90 8.23
N ARG A 44 -5.99 -3.91 8.90
CA ARG A 44 -6.48 -3.40 10.18
C ARG A 44 -6.73 -1.91 10.01
N THR A 45 -7.95 -1.50 10.24
CA THR A 45 -8.33 -0.09 10.14
C THR A 45 -8.49 0.48 11.54
N TYR A 46 -7.86 1.62 11.81
CA TYR A 46 -7.98 2.31 13.09
C TYR A 46 -9.13 3.31 12.98
N ILE A 47 -10.14 3.11 13.81
CA ILE A 47 -11.36 3.94 13.80
C ILE A 47 -11.48 4.66 15.15
N ARG A 48 -11.56 5.98 15.12
CA ARG A 48 -11.78 6.77 16.30
C ARG A 48 -13.28 6.89 16.56
N LEU A 49 -13.71 6.40 17.73
CA LEU A 49 -15.13 6.41 18.10
C LEU A 49 -15.54 7.72 18.80
N ASP A 50 -14.56 8.55 19.16
CA ASP A 50 -14.79 9.84 19.82
C ASP A 50 -15.05 10.97 18.81
N ARG A 51 -15.09 10.66 17.52
CA ARG A 51 -15.32 11.61 16.42
C ARG A 51 -16.39 11.09 15.48
N PRO A 52 -17.12 11.99 14.79
CA PRO A 52 -18.00 11.59 13.71
C PRO A 52 -17.22 10.80 12.65
N ALA A 53 -17.88 9.83 12.04
CA ALA A 53 -17.27 9.08 10.95
C ALA A 53 -16.84 10.04 9.84
N GLU A 54 -15.54 10.02 9.52
CA GLU A 54 -15.03 10.75 8.38
C GLU A 54 -15.44 10.02 7.10
N ALA A 55 -15.89 10.76 6.12
CA ALA A 55 -16.14 10.19 4.81
C ALA A 55 -14.80 9.72 4.26
N THR A 56 -14.64 8.39 4.08
CA THR A 56 -13.47 7.87 3.38
C THR A 56 -13.49 8.41 1.97
N ALA A 57 -12.35 8.92 1.52
CA ALA A 57 -12.24 9.38 0.14
C ALA A 57 -12.48 8.18 -0.76
N LYS A 58 -13.57 8.21 -1.53
CA LYS A 58 -13.79 7.21 -2.56
C LYS A 58 -12.63 7.29 -3.54
N ALA A 59 -12.19 6.13 -4.03
CA ALA A 59 -11.24 6.10 -5.12
C ALA A 59 -11.78 6.96 -6.24
N GLU A 60 -11.11 8.03 -6.53
CA GLU A 60 -11.54 8.94 -7.58
C GLU A 60 -11.30 8.28 -8.93
N GLU A 61 -12.27 8.41 -9.81
CA GLU A 61 -12.22 7.79 -11.13
C GLU A 61 -11.26 8.49 -12.07
N TYR A 62 -10.77 9.65 -11.71
CA TYR A 62 -9.84 10.40 -12.54
C TYR A 62 -8.41 10.31 -12.02
N ASP A 63 -7.50 10.51 -12.95
CA ASP A 63 -6.09 10.41 -12.72
C ASP A 63 -5.54 11.53 -11.82
N PHE A 64 -4.45 11.24 -11.13
CA PHE A 64 -3.77 12.22 -10.29
C PHE A 64 -2.27 11.93 -10.26
N THR A 65 -1.48 12.94 -9.88
CA THR A 65 -0.06 12.77 -9.69
C THR A 65 0.20 12.17 -8.31
N LEU A 66 1.04 11.14 -8.26
CA LEU A 66 1.39 10.50 -7.00
C LEU A 66 2.16 11.47 -6.10
N CYS A 67 1.86 11.45 -4.80
CA CYS A 67 2.68 12.17 -3.83
C CYS A 67 4.00 11.42 -3.62
N ALA A 68 4.96 12.07 -2.95
CA ALA A 68 6.30 11.52 -2.73
C ALA A 68 6.25 10.14 -2.05
N GLN A 69 5.39 9.97 -1.04
CA GLN A 69 5.27 8.71 -0.31
C GLN A 69 4.72 7.59 -1.20
N GLN A 70 3.72 7.87 -2.01
CA GLN A 70 3.17 6.90 -2.95
C GLN A 70 4.19 6.49 -3.99
N GLU A 71 4.88 7.47 -4.57
CA GLU A 71 5.92 7.22 -5.56
C GLU A 71 7.06 6.39 -4.97
N GLN A 72 7.50 6.72 -3.76
CA GLN A 72 8.56 5.96 -3.09
C GLN A 72 8.14 4.53 -2.81
N PHE A 73 6.90 4.31 -2.39
CA PHE A 73 6.37 2.96 -2.20
C PHE A 73 6.46 2.15 -3.49
N ILE A 74 5.99 2.73 -4.61
CA ILE A 74 6.03 2.05 -5.91
C ILE A 74 7.47 1.72 -6.31
N ARG A 75 8.38 2.67 -6.15
CA ARG A 75 9.80 2.45 -6.47
C ARG A 75 10.44 1.35 -5.62
N ARG A 76 10.06 1.28 -4.34
CA ARG A 76 10.60 0.26 -3.43
C ARG A 76 10.12 -1.13 -3.80
N ILE A 77 8.86 -1.32 -4.14
CA ILE A 77 8.37 -2.64 -4.53
C ILE A 77 8.92 -3.06 -5.90
N GLN A 78 9.13 -2.13 -6.81
CA GLN A 78 9.78 -2.41 -8.09
C GLN A 78 11.23 -2.84 -7.89
N ALA A 79 11.97 -2.16 -7.01
CA ALA A 79 13.34 -2.51 -6.70
C ALA A 79 13.46 -3.85 -5.99
N LEU A 80 12.50 -4.19 -5.13
CA LEU A 80 12.45 -5.48 -4.46
C LEU A 80 12.27 -6.63 -5.46
N GLY A 81 11.46 -6.41 -6.48
CA GLY A 81 11.18 -7.41 -7.50
C GLY A 81 10.31 -8.53 -6.99
N ASN A 82 10.86 -9.40 -6.16
CA ASN A 82 10.15 -10.54 -5.56
C ASN A 82 10.46 -10.59 -4.08
N GLY A 83 9.43 -10.67 -3.26
CA GLY A 83 9.59 -10.71 -1.83
C GLY A 83 8.26 -10.55 -1.13
N ARG A 84 8.31 -10.08 0.11
CA ARG A 84 7.13 -9.96 0.93
C ARG A 84 7.19 -8.69 1.77
N ILE A 85 6.09 -7.97 1.77
CA ILE A 85 5.89 -6.87 2.69
C ILE A 85 5.17 -7.44 3.91
N ALA A 86 5.88 -7.50 5.03
CA ALA A 86 5.31 -8.00 6.27
C ALA A 86 4.22 -7.07 6.77
N SER A 87 4.45 -5.75 6.65
CA SER A 87 3.45 -4.75 7.02
C SER A 87 3.62 -3.48 6.21
N LEU A 88 2.49 -2.86 5.92
CA LEU A 88 2.39 -1.55 5.29
C LEU A 88 1.55 -0.66 6.20
N GLU A 89 2.17 0.32 6.82
CA GLU A 89 1.46 1.29 7.66
C GLU A 89 0.87 2.40 6.81
N VAL A 90 -0.40 2.70 7.04
CA VAL A 90 -1.15 3.70 6.29
C VAL A 90 -1.50 4.86 7.20
N ARG A 91 -1.20 6.09 6.78
CA ARG A 91 -1.58 7.33 7.46
C ARG A 91 -2.09 8.34 6.45
N ASP A 92 -3.20 8.98 6.77
CA ASP A 92 -3.82 9.98 5.88
C ASP A 92 -4.06 9.44 4.48
N GLY A 93 -4.41 8.16 4.37
CA GLY A 93 -4.68 7.51 3.10
C GLY A 93 -3.45 7.24 2.25
N ARG A 94 -2.24 7.34 2.82
CA ARG A 94 -0.97 7.18 2.10
C ARG A 94 -0.10 6.14 2.77
N PRO A 95 0.73 5.41 1.99
CA PRO A 95 1.74 4.54 2.59
C PRO A 95 2.74 5.39 3.39
N ALA A 96 2.90 5.05 4.67
CA ALA A 96 3.78 5.79 5.58
C ALA A 96 5.06 5.02 5.86
N ASN A 97 4.96 3.75 6.20
CA ASN A 97 6.09 2.88 6.48
C ASN A 97 5.83 1.49 5.93
N ILE A 98 6.88 0.83 5.47
CA ILE A 98 6.80 -0.58 5.08
C ILE A 98 7.87 -1.36 5.82
N SER A 99 7.54 -2.61 6.14
CA SER A 99 8.47 -3.59 6.67
C SER A 99 8.60 -4.71 5.64
N ILE A 100 9.79 -4.83 5.07
CA ILE A 100 10.06 -5.82 4.03
C ILE A 100 10.76 -7.01 4.68
N GLU A 101 10.28 -8.21 4.38
CA GLU A 101 10.86 -9.45 4.85
C GLU A 101 11.61 -10.12 3.71
N GLU A 102 12.88 -10.34 3.91
CA GLU A 102 13.75 -10.97 2.92
C GLU A 102 14.51 -12.13 3.55
N VAL A 103 14.78 -13.15 2.75
CA VAL A 103 15.63 -14.25 3.18
C VAL A 103 17.08 -13.78 3.12
N VAL A 104 17.77 -13.87 4.26
CA VAL A 104 19.20 -13.52 4.31
C VAL A 104 19.99 -14.73 3.81
N PRO A 105 20.74 -14.60 2.72
CA PRO A 105 21.54 -15.71 2.26
C PRO A 105 22.61 -16.07 3.28
N MET A 106 22.91 -17.34 3.43
CA MET A 106 24.01 -17.80 4.28
C MET A 106 25.33 -17.33 3.71
N LEU A 107 26.10 -16.70 4.54
CA LEU A 107 27.43 -16.22 4.18
C LEU A 107 28.48 -17.33 4.27
#